data_fafd0fbbf14a3e928543ed5f227fa850
#
_entry.id   fafd0fbbf14a3e928543ed5f227fa850
#
_cell.length_a   1.000
_cell.length_b   1.000
_cell.length_c   1.000
_cell.angle_alpha   90.00
_cell.angle_beta   90.00
_cell.angle_gamma   90.00
#
_symmetry.space_group_name_H-M   'P 1'
#
loop_
_entity.id
_entity.type
_entity.pdbx_description
1 polymer ?
#
loop_
_entity_poly.entity_id
_entity_poly.type
_entity_poly.pdbx_seq_one_letter_code
_entity_poly.pdbx_strand_id
1 'polypeptide(L)'
;VPEDSIALKHLHSRWEAIAARPAVELSADERRSVEFYLADVQSQTSVEPHVQRWLRMVHELDQFVRTHSRLPLASAARPRPRTREQRLVDQLAYQRRPSTHTALVEYQRARLEALPGFQWEPQDDRWGAWLAQHQAFWNREQRPPRRRATDAQEASIARWVAHQRALERAGTLPADRRARLLAASFRVL
;
A
#
# COMPACT_ATOMS: atom_id res chain seq x y z
N VAL A 1 2.97 -23.65 1.87
CA VAL A 1 3.91 -22.52 2.11
C VAL A 1 3.29 -21.34 1.38
N PRO A 2 2.89 -20.26 2.04
CA PRO A 2 2.22 -19.16 1.38
C PRO A 2 3.15 -18.49 0.36
N GLU A 3 2.57 -17.97 -0.72
CA GLU A 3 3.24 -17.22 -1.81
C GLU A 3 4.14 -16.09 -1.29
N ASP A 4 3.82 -15.59 -0.11
CA ASP A 4 4.50 -14.51 0.62
C ASP A 4 5.97 -14.82 0.95
N SER A 5 6.28 -16.10 1.23
CA SER A 5 7.66 -16.56 1.43
C SER A 5 8.49 -16.52 0.12
N ILE A 6 7.85 -16.55 -1.04
CA ILE A 6 8.51 -16.56 -2.36
C ILE A 6 8.98 -15.14 -2.71
N ALA A 7 8.12 -14.12 -2.52
CA ALA A 7 8.47 -12.73 -2.80
C ALA A 7 9.67 -12.26 -1.95
N LEU A 8 9.67 -12.61 -0.66
CA LEU A 8 10.79 -12.28 0.22
C LEU A 8 12.08 -13.01 -0.15
N LYS A 9 12.00 -14.28 -0.56
CA LYS A 9 13.15 -15.04 -1.04
C LYS A 9 13.74 -14.43 -2.31
N HIS A 10 12.92 -14.07 -3.28
CA HIS A 10 13.36 -13.40 -4.50
C HIS A 10 14.02 -12.06 -4.21
N LEU A 11 13.43 -11.28 -3.29
CA LEU A 11 14.03 -10.03 -2.83
C LEU A 11 15.44 -10.27 -2.25
N HIS A 12 15.59 -11.23 -1.34
CA HIS A 12 16.87 -11.54 -0.72
C HIS A 12 17.89 -12.03 -1.74
N SER A 13 17.54 -12.95 -2.66
CA SER A 13 18.44 -13.43 -3.71
C SER A 13 18.92 -12.30 -4.64
N ARG A 14 18.02 -11.36 -4.99
CA ARG A 14 18.39 -10.17 -5.75
C ARG A 14 19.42 -9.32 -5.03
N TRP A 15 19.20 -9.01 -3.76
CA TRP A 15 20.08 -8.16 -2.97
C TRP A 15 21.38 -8.86 -2.56
N GLU A 16 21.37 -10.19 -2.44
CA GLU A 16 22.59 -11.00 -2.29
C GLU A 16 23.51 -10.81 -3.51
N ALA A 17 22.97 -10.92 -4.72
CA ALA A 17 23.72 -10.68 -5.94
C ALA A 17 24.27 -9.26 -6.06
N ILE A 18 23.50 -8.24 -5.62
CA ILE A 18 23.96 -6.84 -5.61
C ILE A 18 25.06 -6.64 -4.55
N ALA A 19 24.90 -7.22 -3.37
CA ALA A 19 25.87 -7.11 -2.28
C ALA A 19 27.22 -7.81 -2.59
N ALA A 20 27.22 -8.79 -3.49
CA ALA A 20 28.43 -9.48 -3.96
C ALA A 20 29.26 -8.64 -4.96
N ARG A 21 28.71 -7.53 -5.49
CA ARG A 21 29.43 -6.65 -6.43
C ARG A 21 30.46 -5.78 -5.69
N PRO A 22 31.58 -5.39 -6.36
CA PRO A 22 32.52 -4.46 -5.78
C PRO A 22 31.85 -3.15 -5.35
N ALA A 23 32.19 -2.63 -4.17
CA ALA A 23 31.57 -1.42 -3.62
C ALA A 23 31.72 -0.19 -4.51
N VAL A 24 32.76 -0.16 -5.35
CA VAL A 24 33.02 0.92 -6.32
C VAL A 24 32.02 0.94 -7.48
N GLU A 25 31.38 -0.18 -7.77
CA GLU A 25 30.38 -0.34 -8.84
C GLU A 25 28.95 -0.02 -8.35
N LEU A 26 28.77 0.08 -7.04
CA LEU A 26 27.46 0.36 -6.47
C LEU A 26 27.19 1.86 -6.43
N SER A 27 25.99 2.27 -6.82
CA SER A 27 25.48 3.62 -6.60
C SER A 27 25.35 3.94 -5.11
N ALA A 28 25.16 5.21 -4.78
CA ALA A 28 24.95 5.62 -3.38
C ALA A 28 23.67 5.01 -2.78
N ASP A 29 22.62 4.83 -3.58
CA ASP A 29 21.37 4.19 -3.12
C ASP A 29 21.55 2.68 -2.94
N GLU A 30 22.24 2.00 -3.87
CA GLU A 30 22.56 0.58 -3.75
C GLU A 30 23.41 0.30 -2.50
N ARG A 31 24.44 1.09 -2.22
CA ARG A 31 25.27 0.93 -0.99
C ARG A 31 24.44 1.01 0.28
N ARG A 32 23.57 2.03 0.38
CA ARG A 32 22.67 2.17 1.54
C ARG A 32 21.63 1.04 1.59
N SER A 33 21.13 0.61 0.44
CA SER A 33 20.20 -0.52 0.36
C SER A 33 20.85 -1.83 0.82
N VAL A 34 22.10 -2.08 0.44
CA VAL A 34 22.89 -3.24 0.88
C VAL A 34 23.07 -3.24 2.41
N GLU A 35 23.26 -2.07 3.04
CA GLU A 35 23.34 -1.96 4.51
C GLU A 35 22.05 -2.48 5.18
N PHE A 36 20.87 -2.03 4.69
CA PHE A 36 19.59 -2.53 5.18
C PHE A 36 19.38 -4.02 4.92
N TYR A 37 19.75 -4.50 3.72
CA TYR A 37 19.67 -5.91 3.36
C TYR A 37 20.52 -6.79 4.28
N LEU A 38 21.80 -6.46 4.45
CA LEU A 38 22.69 -7.24 5.31
C LEU A 38 22.21 -7.26 6.77
N ALA A 39 21.73 -6.14 7.26
CA ALA A 39 21.17 -6.04 8.61
C ALA A 39 19.87 -6.87 8.77
N ASP A 40 19.03 -6.96 7.72
CA ASP A 40 17.81 -7.79 7.74
C ASP A 40 18.13 -9.29 7.77
N VAL A 41 19.12 -9.75 6.96
CA VAL A 41 19.43 -11.19 6.82
C VAL A 41 20.37 -11.70 7.91
N GLN A 42 21.32 -10.87 8.38
CA GLN A 42 22.39 -11.30 9.28
C GLN A 42 22.10 -11.05 10.75
N SER A 43 20.96 -10.42 11.08
CA SER A 43 20.59 -10.06 12.46
C SER A 43 21.73 -9.36 13.22
N GLN A 44 22.51 -8.53 12.52
CA GLN A 44 23.68 -7.86 13.09
C GLN A 44 23.27 -6.89 14.20
N THR A 45 23.89 -7.03 15.35
CA THR A 45 23.68 -6.16 16.53
C THR A 45 24.40 -4.82 16.43
N SER A 46 25.38 -4.69 15.55
CA SER A 46 26.22 -3.48 15.36
C SER A 46 25.80 -2.69 14.11
N VAL A 47 24.53 -2.29 14.03
CA VAL A 47 24.00 -1.51 12.90
C VAL A 47 23.52 -0.16 13.43
N GLU A 48 23.54 0.85 12.55
CA GLU A 48 23.07 2.20 12.87
C GLU A 48 21.66 2.20 13.49
N PRO A 49 21.39 3.02 14.51
CA PRO A 49 20.12 2.99 15.25
C PRO A 49 18.88 3.19 14.38
N HIS A 50 19.00 3.94 13.25
CA HIS A 50 17.90 4.15 12.34
C HIS A 50 17.55 2.90 11.52
N VAL A 51 18.57 2.14 11.09
CA VAL A 51 18.41 0.84 10.41
C VAL A 51 17.73 -0.15 11.32
N GLN A 52 18.23 -0.30 12.56
CA GLN A 52 17.64 -1.20 13.57
C GLN A 52 16.17 -0.87 13.85
N ARG A 53 15.83 0.42 13.99
CA ARG A 53 14.46 0.86 14.24
C ARG A 53 13.53 0.50 13.09
N TRP A 54 14.00 0.71 11.85
CA TRP A 54 13.23 0.39 10.66
C TRP A 54 13.02 -1.13 10.52
N LEU A 55 14.06 -1.93 10.68
CA LEU A 55 13.98 -3.40 10.63
C LEU A 55 13.05 -3.97 11.72
N ARG A 56 13.12 -3.45 12.94
CA ARG A 56 12.19 -3.85 14.00
C ARG A 56 10.74 -3.64 13.58
N MET A 57 10.43 -2.51 12.99
CA MET A 57 9.08 -2.22 12.44
C MET A 57 8.66 -3.25 11.39
N VAL A 58 9.53 -3.55 10.42
CA VAL A 58 9.23 -4.51 9.34
C VAL A 58 9.05 -5.92 9.89
N HIS A 59 9.91 -6.36 10.80
CA HIS A 59 9.80 -7.68 11.44
C HIS A 59 8.52 -7.79 12.30
N GLU A 60 8.10 -6.72 12.97
CA GLU A 60 6.82 -6.70 13.69
C GLU A 60 5.63 -6.79 12.73
N LEU A 61 5.71 -6.18 11.54
CA LEU A 61 4.71 -6.31 10.49
C LEU A 61 4.67 -7.74 9.92
N ASP A 62 5.81 -8.33 9.60
CA ASP A 62 5.89 -9.73 9.16
C ASP A 62 5.25 -10.69 10.17
N GLN A 63 5.58 -10.51 11.45
CA GLN A 63 5.00 -11.32 12.51
C GLN A 63 3.49 -11.14 12.59
N PHE A 64 3.02 -9.90 12.49
CA PHE A 64 1.58 -9.61 12.51
C PHE A 64 0.87 -10.27 11.33
N VAL A 65 1.40 -10.11 10.11
CA VAL A 65 0.82 -10.72 8.90
C VAL A 65 0.81 -12.24 8.98
N ARG A 66 1.89 -12.85 9.44
CA ARG A 66 1.96 -14.32 9.65
C ARG A 66 0.92 -14.82 10.65
N THR A 67 0.69 -14.05 11.72
CA THR A 67 -0.27 -14.46 12.77
C THR A 67 -1.72 -14.24 12.36
N HIS A 68 -2.02 -13.17 11.62
CA HIS A 68 -3.40 -12.75 11.35
C HIS A 68 -3.82 -12.92 9.89
N SER A 69 -2.91 -13.33 9.00
CA SER A 69 -3.13 -13.47 7.54
C SER A 69 -3.67 -12.20 6.87
N ARG A 70 -3.38 -11.03 7.45
CA ARG A 70 -3.78 -9.71 6.94
C ARG A 70 -2.85 -8.62 7.45
N LEU A 71 -2.86 -7.47 6.78
CA LEU A 71 -2.23 -6.24 7.31
C LEU A 71 -3.01 -5.68 8.51
N PRO A 72 -2.33 -4.86 9.36
CA PRO A 72 -2.98 -4.16 10.47
C PRO A 72 -4.08 -3.22 9.97
N LEU A 73 -5.21 -3.18 10.67
CA LEU A 73 -6.38 -2.35 10.36
C LEU A 73 -6.57 -1.26 11.43
N ALA A 74 -6.85 -0.05 10.97
CA ALA A 74 -7.13 1.07 11.85
C ALA A 74 -8.42 0.83 12.67
N SER A 75 -8.36 1.08 13.98
CA SER A 75 -9.53 1.04 14.83
C SER A 75 -10.53 2.15 14.47
N ALA A 76 -11.81 1.80 14.41
CA ALA A 76 -12.89 2.76 14.28
C ALA A 76 -13.20 3.49 15.61
N ALA A 77 -12.74 2.98 16.76
CA ALA A 77 -12.97 3.56 18.08
C ALA A 77 -12.37 4.97 18.21
N ARG A 78 -13.04 5.81 19.00
CA ARG A 78 -12.56 7.16 19.33
C ARG A 78 -12.67 7.36 20.85
N PRO A 79 -11.57 7.75 21.53
CA PRO A 79 -10.21 7.93 21.01
C PRO A 79 -9.60 6.63 20.48
N ARG A 80 -8.60 6.72 19.60
CA ARG A 80 -7.92 5.53 19.05
C ARG A 80 -7.23 4.76 20.18
N PRO A 81 -7.39 3.42 20.25
CA PRO A 81 -6.77 2.63 21.29
C PRO A 81 -5.24 2.55 21.08
N ARG A 82 -4.49 2.50 22.19
CA ARG A 82 -3.02 2.34 22.15
C ARG A 82 -2.62 0.86 22.06
N THR A 83 -3.15 0.15 21.06
CA THR A 83 -2.83 -1.27 20.82
C THR A 83 -1.56 -1.43 19.97
N ARG A 84 -0.97 -2.64 19.98
CA ARG A 84 0.13 -3.00 19.08
C ARG A 84 -0.30 -2.83 17.62
N GLU A 85 -1.49 -3.29 17.24
CA GLU A 85 -2.00 -3.17 15.90
C GLU A 85 -2.14 -1.71 15.45
N GLN A 86 -2.69 -0.83 16.30
CA GLN A 86 -2.81 0.59 15.97
C GLN A 86 -1.44 1.26 15.75
N ARG A 87 -0.42 0.88 16.53
CA ARG A 87 0.95 1.37 16.31
C ARG A 87 1.50 0.96 14.94
N LEU A 88 1.27 -0.29 14.53
CA LEU A 88 1.68 -0.77 13.21
C LEU A 88 0.94 -0.03 12.07
N VAL A 89 -0.35 0.27 12.24
CA VAL A 89 -1.12 1.13 11.31
C VAL A 89 -0.48 2.51 11.18
N ASP A 90 -0.15 3.14 12.32
CA ASP A 90 0.44 4.47 12.33
C ASP A 90 1.85 4.48 11.70
N GLN A 91 2.64 3.42 11.91
CA GLN A 91 3.93 3.21 11.27
C GLN A 91 3.80 3.04 9.74
N LEU A 92 2.86 2.22 9.27
CA LEU A 92 2.58 2.07 7.84
C LEU A 92 2.12 3.39 7.21
N ALA A 93 1.24 4.12 7.90
CA ALA A 93 0.79 5.44 7.45
C ALA A 93 1.97 6.44 7.36
N TYR A 94 2.93 6.36 8.29
CA TYR A 94 4.15 7.18 8.24
C TYR A 94 5.03 6.82 7.02
N GLN A 95 5.25 5.51 6.74
CA GLN A 95 6.03 5.08 5.58
C GLN A 95 5.41 5.53 4.24
N ARG A 96 4.09 5.61 4.18
CA ARG A 96 3.32 6.04 2.99
C ARG A 96 3.30 7.55 2.76
N ARG A 97 3.78 8.37 3.69
CA ARG A 97 3.87 9.83 3.47
C ARG A 97 4.80 10.14 2.31
N PRO A 98 4.45 11.05 1.39
CA PRO A 98 5.29 11.36 0.22
C PRO A 98 6.75 11.66 0.57
N SER A 99 6.98 12.48 1.62
CA SER A 99 8.33 12.82 2.08
C SER A 99 9.11 11.63 2.63
N THR A 100 8.44 10.69 3.31
CA THR A 100 9.08 9.47 3.82
C THR A 100 9.34 8.50 2.66
N HIS A 101 8.35 8.25 1.82
CA HIS A 101 8.44 7.34 0.68
C HIS A 101 9.60 7.70 -0.27
N THR A 102 9.76 9.00 -0.61
CA THR A 102 10.88 9.47 -1.43
C THR A 102 12.24 9.31 -0.76
N ALA A 103 12.29 9.34 0.57
CA ALA A 103 13.54 9.19 1.32
C ALA A 103 13.95 7.73 1.54
N LEU A 104 13.05 6.75 1.31
CA LEU A 104 13.38 5.33 1.42
C LEU A 104 14.35 4.91 0.32
N VAL A 105 15.35 4.10 0.68
CA VAL A 105 16.22 3.44 -0.29
C VAL A 105 15.48 2.27 -0.97
N GLU A 106 16.02 1.79 -2.09
CA GLU A 106 15.35 0.78 -2.91
C GLU A 106 15.02 -0.50 -2.13
N TYR A 107 15.96 -1.00 -1.31
CA TYR A 107 15.70 -2.16 -0.46
C TYR A 107 14.50 -1.95 0.47
N GLN A 108 14.39 -0.80 1.11
CA GLN A 108 13.29 -0.51 2.02
C GLN A 108 11.93 -0.52 1.31
N ARG A 109 11.85 0.09 0.11
CA ARG A 109 10.63 0.07 -0.71
C ARG A 109 10.24 -1.36 -1.08
N ALA A 110 11.17 -2.10 -1.70
CA ALA A 110 10.94 -3.47 -2.13
C ALA A 110 10.61 -4.43 -0.97
N ARG A 111 11.20 -4.18 0.22
CA ARG A 111 10.94 -4.98 1.42
C ARG A 111 9.53 -4.76 1.98
N LEU A 112 9.01 -3.54 1.91
CA LEU A 112 7.61 -3.26 2.26
C LEU A 112 6.65 -3.86 1.22
N GLU A 113 6.97 -3.77 -0.07
CA GLU A 113 6.20 -4.36 -1.16
C GLU A 113 6.14 -5.89 -1.10
N ALA A 114 7.16 -6.53 -0.52
CA ALA A 114 7.17 -7.97 -0.25
C ALA A 114 6.23 -8.41 0.89
N LEU A 115 5.65 -7.47 1.66
CA LEU A 115 4.62 -7.78 2.64
C LEU A 115 3.28 -8.11 1.94
N PRO A 116 2.63 -9.22 2.30
CA PRO A 116 1.36 -9.61 1.71
C PRO A 116 0.29 -8.52 1.79
N GLY A 117 -0.28 -8.17 0.64
CA GLY A 117 -1.35 -7.18 0.55
C GLY A 117 -0.89 -5.75 0.81
N PHE A 118 0.42 -5.48 0.86
CA PHE A 118 0.91 -4.11 1.00
C PHE A 118 0.64 -3.32 -0.28
N GLN A 119 0.21 -2.08 -0.10
CA GLN A 119 -0.02 -1.10 -1.16
C GLN A 119 0.47 0.26 -0.67
N TRP A 120 1.13 1.02 -1.54
CA TRP A 120 1.55 2.37 -1.21
C TRP A 120 0.37 3.32 -1.05
N GLU A 121 -0.59 3.23 -1.94
CA GLU A 121 -1.76 4.10 -2.00
C GLU A 121 -3.09 3.30 -1.93
N PRO A 122 -3.37 2.63 -0.78
CA PRO A 122 -4.52 1.73 -0.68
C PRO A 122 -5.87 2.42 -0.87
N GLN A 123 -5.94 3.74 -0.71
CA GLN A 123 -7.15 4.52 -0.97
C GLN A 123 -7.37 4.75 -2.46
N ASP A 124 -6.29 4.97 -3.22
CA ASP A 124 -6.34 5.14 -4.68
C ASP A 124 -6.63 3.82 -5.38
N ASP A 125 -5.99 2.74 -4.94
CA ASP A 125 -6.25 1.40 -5.45
C ASP A 125 -7.71 1.01 -5.24
N ARG A 126 -8.26 1.26 -4.04
CA ARG A 126 -9.68 1.03 -3.76
C ARG A 126 -10.58 1.91 -4.62
N TRP A 127 -10.22 3.18 -4.79
CA TRP A 127 -10.98 4.09 -5.64
C TRP A 127 -10.94 3.64 -7.11
N GLY A 128 -9.77 3.24 -7.61
CA GLY A 128 -9.59 2.68 -8.96
C GLY A 128 -10.42 1.41 -9.17
N ALA A 129 -10.46 0.51 -8.19
CA ALA A 129 -11.29 -0.69 -8.23
C ALA A 129 -12.79 -0.35 -8.34
N TRP A 130 -13.27 0.67 -7.62
CA TRP A 130 -14.65 1.14 -7.75
C TRP A 130 -14.94 1.73 -9.12
N LEU A 131 -14.01 2.52 -9.68
CA LEU A 131 -14.14 3.06 -11.03
C LEU A 131 -14.23 1.92 -12.07
N ALA A 132 -13.36 0.90 -11.97
CA ALA A 132 -13.38 -0.27 -12.83
C ALA A 132 -14.69 -1.07 -12.72
N GLN A 133 -15.21 -1.27 -11.50
CA GLN A 133 -16.50 -1.93 -11.30
C GLN A 133 -17.66 -1.15 -11.92
N HIS A 134 -17.65 0.19 -11.79
CA HIS A 134 -18.65 1.03 -12.43
C HIS A 134 -18.56 0.94 -13.95
N GLN A 135 -17.36 0.94 -14.54
CA GLN A 135 -17.15 0.78 -15.97
C GLN A 135 -17.65 -0.57 -16.47
N ALA A 136 -17.33 -1.65 -15.78
CA ALA A 136 -17.80 -3.00 -16.10
C ALA A 136 -19.34 -3.09 -16.03
N PHE A 137 -19.95 -2.46 -15.01
CA PHE A 137 -21.39 -2.36 -14.89
C PHE A 137 -22.01 -1.62 -16.08
N TRP A 138 -21.47 -0.45 -16.43
CA TRP A 138 -21.97 0.34 -17.56
C TRP A 138 -21.85 -0.43 -18.88
N ASN A 139 -20.72 -1.08 -19.12
CA ASN A 139 -20.52 -1.85 -20.37
C ASN A 139 -21.52 -3.00 -20.50
N ARG A 140 -21.93 -3.62 -19.40
CA ARG A 140 -22.89 -4.71 -19.37
C ARG A 140 -24.33 -4.23 -19.48
N GLU A 141 -24.70 -3.22 -18.68
CA GLU A 141 -26.09 -2.80 -18.48
C GLU A 141 -26.51 -1.61 -19.35
N GLN A 142 -25.56 -0.85 -19.90
CA GLN A 142 -25.78 0.36 -20.71
C GLN A 142 -26.69 1.41 -20.04
N ARG A 143 -26.68 1.44 -18.70
CA ARG A 143 -27.49 2.34 -17.87
C ARG A 143 -26.76 2.70 -16.57
N PRO A 144 -27.13 3.80 -15.91
CA PRO A 144 -26.57 4.12 -14.58
C PRO A 144 -27.02 3.14 -13.50
N PRO A 145 -26.18 2.87 -12.49
CA PRO A 145 -26.51 2.00 -11.36
C PRO A 145 -27.58 2.66 -10.46
N ARG A 146 -28.47 1.84 -9.90
CA ARG A 146 -29.60 2.27 -9.07
C ARG A 146 -29.29 2.07 -7.58
N ARG A 147 -29.56 3.08 -6.73
CA ARG A 147 -29.32 3.00 -5.29
C ARG A 147 -30.20 1.97 -4.55
N ARG A 148 -31.38 1.69 -5.09
CA ARG A 148 -32.37 0.73 -4.56
C ARG A 148 -32.46 -0.53 -5.43
N ALA A 149 -31.32 -0.92 -6.04
CA ALA A 149 -31.27 -2.17 -6.79
C ALA A 149 -31.35 -3.36 -5.83
N THR A 150 -31.96 -4.45 -6.30
CA THR A 150 -31.97 -5.73 -5.55
C THR A 150 -30.56 -6.33 -5.51
N ASP A 151 -29.75 -6.09 -6.55
CA ASP A 151 -28.34 -6.47 -6.55
C ASP A 151 -27.54 -5.55 -5.62
N ALA A 152 -26.94 -6.15 -4.59
CA ALA A 152 -26.14 -5.46 -3.59
C ALA A 152 -24.88 -4.79 -4.20
N GLN A 153 -24.31 -5.36 -5.28
CA GLN A 153 -23.16 -4.79 -5.98
C GLN A 153 -23.58 -3.51 -6.74
N GLU A 154 -24.68 -3.57 -7.50
CA GLU A 154 -25.22 -2.37 -8.17
C GLU A 154 -25.53 -1.25 -7.18
N ALA A 155 -26.20 -1.58 -6.06
CA ALA A 155 -26.50 -0.60 -5.02
C ALA A 155 -25.23 0.02 -4.39
N SER A 156 -24.15 -0.75 -4.28
CA SER A 156 -22.87 -0.28 -3.75
C SER A 156 -22.15 0.65 -4.75
N ILE A 157 -22.15 0.31 -6.03
CA ILE A 157 -21.63 1.16 -7.10
C ILE A 157 -22.40 2.49 -7.15
N ALA A 158 -23.73 2.45 -7.04
CA ALA A 158 -24.56 3.65 -7.04
C ALA A 158 -24.28 4.57 -5.85
N ARG A 159 -23.98 4.00 -4.65
CA ARG A 159 -23.56 4.78 -3.47
C ARG A 159 -22.21 5.43 -3.69
N TRP A 160 -21.26 4.70 -4.28
CA TRP A 160 -19.95 5.25 -4.61
C TRP A 160 -20.05 6.42 -5.61
N VAL A 161 -20.84 6.28 -6.68
CA VAL A 161 -21.13 7.37 -7.65
C VAL A 161 -21.73 8.59 -6.95
N ALA A 162 -22.72 8.38 -6.10
CA ALA A 162 -23.34 9.48 -5.36
C ALA A 162 -22.34 10.20 -4.44
N HIS A 163 -21.39 9.47 -3.85
CA HIS A 163 -20.32 10.04 -3.03
C HIS A 163 -19.36 10.89 -3.89
N GLN A 164 -18.92 10.40 -5.08
CA GLN A 164 -18.07 11.20 -5.97
C GLN A 164 -18.76 12.52 -6.37
N ARG A 165 -20.04 12.47 -6.72
CA ARG A 165 -20.85 13.68 -7.02
C ARG A 165 -20.98 14.64 -5.85
N ALA A 166 -21.05 14.13 -4.63
CA ALA A 166 -21.06 14.95 -3.44
C ALA A 166 -19.72 15.67 -3.23
N LEU A 167 -18.59 14.96 -3.41
CA LEU A 167 -17.24 15.53 -3.32
C LEU A 167 -17.01 16.61 -4.41
N GLU A 168 -17.46 16.37 -5.64
CA GLU A 168 -17.37 17.36 -6.72
C GLU A 168 -18.16 18.64 -6.39
N ARG A 169 -19.41 18.50 -5.93
CA ARG A 169 -20.23 19.66 -5.52
C ARG A 169 -19.64 20.45 -4.35
N ALA A 170 -18.94 19.74 -3.44
CA ALA A 170 -18.25 20.36 -2.31
C ALA A 170 -16.87 20.95 -2.69
N GLY A 171 -16.41 20.79 -3.94
CA GLY A 171 -15.08 21.22 -4.37
C GLY A 171 -13.92 20.48 -3.70
N THR A 172 -14.18 19.28 -3.16
CA THR A 172 -13.20 18.48 -2.40
C THR A 172 -12.75 17.19 -3.13
N LEU A 173 -13.25 16.99 -4.36
CA LEU A 173 -12.80 15.87 -5.18
C LEU A 173 -11.36 16.15 -5.67
N PRO A 174 -10.38 15.25 -5.44
CA PRO A 174 -9.03 15.41 -5.93
C PRO A 174 -8.97 15.59 -7.46
N ALA A 175 -8.08 16.47 -7.94
CA ALA A 175 -8.03 16.87 -9.34
C ALA A 175 -7.74 15.71 -10.29
N ASP A 176 -6.84 14.78 -9.90
CA ASP A 176 -6.51 13.57 -10.64
C ASP A 176 -7.73 12.64 -10.77
N ARG A 177 -8.49 12.44 -9.68
CA ARG A 177 -9.72 11.63 -9.69
C ARG A 177 -10.80 12.30 -10.52
N ARG A 178 -10.93 13.62 -10.45
CA ARG A 178 -11.84 14.40 -11.31
C ARG A 178 -11.51 14.21 -12.78
N ALA A 179 -10.25 14.33 -13.16
CA ALA A 179 -9.80 14.11 -14.54
C ALA A 179 -10.13 12.68 -15.02
N ARG A 180 -9.88 11.66 -14.23
CA ARG A 180 -10.19 10.25 -14.55
C ARG A 180 -11.70 10.02 -14.70
N LEU A 181 -12.55 10.66 -13.89
CA LEU A 181 -14.01 10.56 -14.00
C LEU A 181 -14.56 11.26 -15.25
N LEU A 182 -13.94 12.38 -15.65
CA LEU A 182 -14.31 13.09 -16.87
C LEU A 182 -13.85 12.37 -18.14
N ALA A 183 -12.70 11.67 -18.08
CA ALA A 183 -12.16 10.88 -19.18
C ALA A 183 -12.89 9.53 -19.36
N ALA A 184 -13.69 9.10 -18.39
CA ALA A 184 -14.44 7.86 -18.49
C ALA A 184 -15.51 7.91 -19.60
N SER A 185 -15.67 6.79 -20.32
CA SER A 185 -16.67 6.67 -21.40
C SER A 185 -18.13 6.66 -20.92
N PHE A 186 -18.33 6.76 -19.59
CA PHE A 186 -19.62 6.78 -18.91
C PHE A 186 -19.69 7.97 -17.96
N ARG A 187 -20.87 8.57 -17.85
CA ARG A 187 -21.03 9.76 -17.02
C ARG A 187 -21.13 9.42 -15.54
N VAL A 188 -20.14 9.85 -14.76
CA VAL A 188 -20.16 9.78 -13.29
C VAL A 188 -20.53 11.13 -12.69
N LEU A 189 -19.94 12.22 -13.16
CA LEU A 189 -20.14 13.59 -12.72
C LEU A 189 -21.27 14.29 -13.50
#